data_9c141a9f1d8e01aea27f02f7fd83ac2b
#
_entry.id   9c141a9f1d8e01aea27f02f7fd83ac2b
#
_cell.length_a   1.000
_cell.length_b   1.000
_cell.length_c   1.000
_cell.angle_alpha   90.00
_cell.angle_beta   90.00
_cell.angle_gamma   90.00
#
_symmetry.space_group_name_H-M   'P 1'
#
loop_
_entity.id
_entity.type
_entity.pdbx_description
1 polymer ?
#
loop_
_entity_poly.entity_id
_entity_poly.type
_entity_poly.pdbx_seq_one_letter_code
_entity_poly.pdbx_strand_id
1 'polypeptide(L)'
;SASYILFAKQGRYMTERGTLILEEMTYLPCSCPVCSSTTRTDLVLMERGERVMKLALHNLYLLRQDVLRCKEAISEGRLWDLVEERASTHPRVATAFKELVSNSAWLASGTPFMKDRGLLIRSDADALRPELGLVRAHLEPVMKRSTDRAILVPSDNDKPIIRTAAYQKILKLVKDEPSDVYKLHSLLGPYPAELEFVYPFTQTVTDAVPGTREVREAVSRLRKMGYKSVVVCRKPRAKVADEGN
;
A
#
# COMPACT_ATOMS: atom_id res chain seq x y z
N SER A 1 25.67 -1.25 16.62
CA SER A 1 25.11 -2.33 17.44
C SER A 1 25.93 -3.62 17.23
N ALA A 2 26.33 -4.29 18.29
CA ALA A 2 27.09 -5.54 18.25
C ALA A 2 26.18 -6.79 18.10
N SER A 3 24.91 -6.60 17.71
CA SER A 3 23.91 -7.67 17.64
C SER A 3 24.32 -8.82 16.72
N TYR A 4 24.95 -8.53 15.57
CA TYR A 4 25.39 -9.54 14.62
C TYR A 4 26.43 -10.50 15.22
N ILE A 5 27.36 -10.00 16.07
CA ILE A 5 28.34 -10.83 16.80
C ILE A 5 27.66 -11.59 17.95
N LEU A 6 26.78 -10.93 18.71
CA LEU A 6 26.06 -11.56 19.80
C LEU A 6 25.23 -12.75 19.32
N PHE A 7 24.49 -12.58 18.22
CA PHE A 7 23.74 -13.66 17.61
C PHE A 7 24.64 -14.77 17.09
N ALA A 8 25.77 -14.44 16.46
CA ALA A 8 26.74 -15.43 16.02
C ALA A 8 27.31 -16.27 17.20
N LYS A 9 27.65 -15.65 18.34
CA LYS A 9 28.08 -16.33 19.56
C LYS A 9 27.01 -17.29 20.11
N GLN A 10 25.73 -17.02 19.86
CA GLN A 10 24.59 -17.85 20.24
C GLN A 10 24.23 -18.91 19.15
N GLY A 11 25.02 -19.05 18.08
CA GLY A 11 24.70 -19.94 16.97
C GLY A 11 23.52 -19.48 16.12
N ARG A 12 23.15 -18.19 16.19
CA ARG A 12 21.99 -17.65 15.45
C ARG A 12 22.41 -17.09 14.08
N TYR A 13 21.82 -17.67 13.07
CA TYR A 13 21.91 -17.25 11.68
C TYR A 13 20.80 -16.23 11.38
N MET A 14 21.14 -15.02 10.97
CA MET A 14 20.19 -13.98 10.61
C MET A 14 19.60 -14.23 9.21
N THR A 15 18.33 -13.98 9.05
CA THR A 15 17.62 -13.97 7.77
C THR A 15 16.82 -12.70 7.62
N GLU A 16 16.28 -12.46 6.44
CA GLU A 16 15.38 -11.33 6.19
C GLU A 16 14.10 -11.39 7.03
N ARG A 17 13.72 -12.56 7.51
CA ARG A 17 12.49 -12.80 8.28
C ARG A 17 12.73 -13.00 9.77
N GLY A 18 13.97 -12.93 10.23
CA GLY A 18 14.34 -13.14 11.63
C GLY A 18 15.63 -13.92 11.80
N THR A 19 15.79 -14.61 12.92
CA THR A 19 16.99 -15.42 13.21
C THR A 19 16.62 -16.88 13.36
N LEU A 20 17.46 -17.76 12.81
CA LEU A 20 17.35 -19.22 12.91
C LEU A 20 18.50 -19.76 13.75
N ILE A 21 18.32 -20.93 14.35
CA ILE A 21 19.40 -21.67 15.01
C ILE A 21 20.15 -22.46 13.94
N LEU A 22 21.46 -22.25 13.81
CA LEU A 22 22.27 -22.85 12.75
C LEU A 22 22.18 -24.37 12.74
N GLU A 23 22.18 -24.99 13.92
CA GLU A 23 22.11 -26.46 14.07
C GLU A 23 20.75 -27.02 13.60
N GLU A 24 19.67 -26.24 13.60
CA GLU A 24 18.33 -26.67 13.19
C GLU A 24 18.06 -26.44 11.68
N MET A 25 18.96 -25.74 11.00
CA MET A 25 18.80 -25.45 9.57
C MET A 25 19.13 -26.67 8.73
N THR A 26 18.50 -26.79 7.56
CA THR A 26 18.81 -27.83 6.56
C THR A 26 19.88 -27.36 5.57
N TYR A 27 19.81 -26.07 5.16
CA TYR A 27 20.73 -25.46 4.21
C TYR A 27 20.88 -23.96 4.49
N LEU A 28 21.86 -23.30 3.86
CA LEU A 28 22.09 -21.86 3.98
C LEU A 28 21.37 -21.13 2.83
N PRO A 29 20.25 -20.40 3.07
CA PRO A 29 19.46 -19.74 2.01
C PRO A 29 20.01 -18.38 1.61
N CYS A 30 21.31 -18.16 1.65
CA CYS A 30 21.97 -16.88 1.39
C CYS A 30 23.10 -17.03 0.40
N SER A 31 23.29 -16.03 -0.47
CA SER A 31 24.36 -15.98 -1.46
C SER A 31 25.53 -15.05 -1.08
N CYS A 32 25.68 -14.69 0.21
CA CYS A 32 26.83 -13.90 0.65
C CYS A 32 28.14 -14.71 0.51
N PRO A 33 29.32 -14.06 0.49
CA PRO A 33 30.59 -14.76 0.33
C PRO A 33 30.83 -15.92 1.30
N VAL A 34 30.30 -15.83 2.51
CA VAL A 34 30.38 -16.92 3.49
C VAL A 34 29.54 -18.11 3.05
N CYS A 35 28.28 -17.90 2.76
CA CYS A 35 27.32 -18.98 2.43
C CYS A 35 27.59 -19.59 1.05
N SER A 36 28.20 -18.84 0.13
CA SER A 36 28.57 -19.34 -1.19
C SER A 36 29.86 -20.23 -1.15
N SER A 37 30.66 -20.10 -0.10
CA SER A 37 31.92 -20.85 0.06
C SER A 37 31.90 -21.94 1.14
N THR A 38 30.75 -22.11 1.82
CA THR A 38 30.65 -23.01 2.98
C THR A 38 29.25 -23.63 3.01
N THR A 39 29.16 -24.90 3.39
CA THR A 39 27.88 -25.55 3.62
C THR A 39 27.42 -25.37 5.08
N ARG A 40 26.13 -25.64 5.34
CA ARG A 40 25.58 -25.66 6.73
C ARG A 40 26.35 -26.68 7.59
N THR A 41 26.65 -27.87 7.03
CA THR A 41 27.34 -28.93 7.74
C THR A 41 28.78 -28.50 8.10
N ASP A 42 29.51 -27.89 7.16
CA ASP A 42 30.84 -27.36 7.43
C ASP A 42 30.84 -26.33 8.54
N LEU A 43 29.89 -25.38 8.54
CA LEU A 43 29.78 -24.38 9.60
C LEU A 43 29.51 -25.00 10.98
N VAL A 44 28.68 -26.04 11.05
CA VAL A 44 28.37 -26.72 12.33
C VAL A 44 29.55 -27.50 12.86
N LEU A 45 30.31 -28.16 11.98
CA LEU A 45 31.48 -28.94 12.35
C LEU A 45 32.75 -28.11 12.59
N MET A 46 32.75 -26.86 12.18
CA MET A 46 33.86 -25.93 12.30
C MET A 46 34.20 -25.63 13.77
N GLU A 47 35.46 -25.35 14.04
CA GLU A 47 35.90 -24.89 15.37
C GLU A 47 35.08 -23.68 15.79
N ARG A 48 34.75 -23.59 17.09
CA ARG A 48 33.81 -22.59 17.63
C ARG A 48 34.21 -21.16 17.27
N GLY A 49 35.47 -20.79 17.39
CA GLY A 49 35.96 -19.43 17.11
C GLY A 49 35.79 -19.07 15.64
N GLU A 50 36.17 -19.97 14.75
CA GLU A 50 36.05 -19.82 13.29
C GLU A 50 34.57 -19.75 12.89
N ARG A 51 33.71 -20.65 13.41
CA ARG A 51 32.27 -20.66 13.19
C ARG A 51 31.62 -19.30 13.60
N VAL A 52 31.95 -18.77 14.79
CA VAL A 52 31.45 -17.47 15.25
C VAL A 52 31.88 -16.36 14.30
N MET A 53 33.12 -16.34 13.84
CA MET A 53 33.60 -15.32 12.89
C MET A 53 32.89 -15.41 11.55
N LYS A 54 32.73 -16.59 10.98
CA LYS A 54 32.00 -16.80 9.71
C LYS A 54 30.51 -16.39 9.84
N LEU A 55 29.87 -16.82 10.92
CA LEU A 55 28.48 -16.50 11.18
C LEU A 55 28.26 -14.99 11.45
N ALA A 56 29.18 -14.35 12.18
CA ALA A 56 29.14 -12.90 12.38
C ALA A 56 29.32 -12.14 11.07
N LEU A 57 30.21 -12.60 10.20
CA LEU A 57 30.41 -12.00 8.89
C LEU A 57 29.17 -12.15 7.99
N HIS A 58 28.54 -13.33 7.97
CA HIS A 58 27.26 -13.53 7.30
C HIS A 58 26.19 -12.56 7.84
N ASN A 59 26.00 -12.50 9.15
CA ASN A 59 25.04 -11.61 9.79
C ASN A 59 25.29 -10.13 9.45
N LEU A 60 26.55 -9.73 9.36
CA LEU A 60 26.94 -8.38 8.95
C LEU A 60 26.59 -8.08 7.48
N TYR A 61 26.81 -9.04 6.57
CA TYR A 61 26.40 -8.92 5.18
C TYR A 61 24.87 -8.70 5.05
N LEU A 62 24.10 -9.46 5.83
CA LEU A 62 22.65 -9.29 5.82
C LEU A 62 22.21 -7.90 6.29
N LEU A 63 22.76 -7.43 7.41
CA LEU A 63 22.48 -6.07 7.91
C LEU A 63 22.84 -5.00 6.89
N ARG A 64 23.97 -5.16 6.18
CA ARG A 64 24.35 -4.26 5.09
C ARG A 64 23.33 -4.28 3.97
N GLN A 65 22.83 -5.43 3.56
CA GLN A 65 21.79 -5.56 2.54
C GLN A 65 20.49 -4.87 2.98
N ASP A 66 20.08 -5.04 4.24
CA ASP A 66 18.87 -4.37 4.75
C ASP A 66 19.01 -2.85 4.76
N VAL A 67 20.19 -2.31 5.11
CA VAL A 67 20.45 -0.86 5.01
C VAL A 67 20.35 -0.37 3.56
N LEU A 68 20.86 -1.14 2.58
CA LEU A 68 20.76 -0.78 1.16
C LEU A 68 19.29 -0.79 0.68
N ARG A 69 18.51 -1.79 1.08
CA ARG A 69 17.07 -1.85 0.80
C ARG A 69 16.30 -0.69 1.39
N CYS A 70 16.62 -0.31 2.64
CA CYS A 70 16.02 0.88 3.25
C CYS A 70 16.34 2.15 2.46
N LYS A 71 17.60 2.33 2.02
CA LYS A 71 17.99 3.48 1.21
C LYS A 71 17.26 3.52 -0.12
N GLU A 72 17.15 2.39 -0.80
CA GLU A 72 16.41 2.26 -2.06
C GLU A 72 14.92 2.57 -1.85
N ALA A 73 14.30 1.96 -0.84
CA ALA A 73 12.90 2.19 -0.52
C ALA A 73 12.58 3.66 -0.17
N ILE A 74 13.51 4.37 0.50
CA ILE A 74 13.40 5.80 0.78
C ILE A 74 13.50 6.60 -0.53
N SER A 75 14.49 6.30 -1.37
CA SER A 75 14.70 7.01 -2.65
C SER A 75 13.54 6.83 -3.62
N GLU A 76 12.88 5.67 -3.60
CA GLU A 76 11.70 5.36 -4.40
C GLU A 76 10.37 5.81 -3.76
N GLY A 77 10.39 6.38 -2.55
CA GLY A 77 9.17 6.73 -1.81
C GLY A 77 8.34 5.52 -1.36
N ARG A 78 8.96 4.34 -1.22
CA ARG A 78 8.32 3.04 -0.91
C ARG A 78 8.69 2.48 0.46
N LEU A 79 9.13 3.34 1.38
CA LEU A 79 9.51 2.90 2.72
C LEU A 79 8.34 2.21 3.46
N TRP A 80 7.11 2.69 3.25
CA TRP A 80 5.92 2.05 3.81
C TRP A 80 5.82 0.58 3.38
N ASP A 81 5.96 0.31 2.07
CA ASP A 81 5.86 -1.03 1.51
C ASP A 81 6.88 -2.00 2.13
N LEU A 82 8.12 -1.53 2.30
CA LEU A 82 9.18 -2.30 2.95
C LEU A 82 8.87 -2.58 4.43
N VAL A 83 8.40 -1.57 5.17
CA VAL A 83 8.08 -1.72 6.60
C VAL A 83 6.91 -2.67 6.81
N GLU A 84 5.86 -2.58 5.99
CA GLU A 84 4.71 -3.48 6.03
C GLU A 84 5.11 -4.94 5.73
N GLU A 85 5.93 -5.16 4.69
CA GLU A 85 6.48 -6.47 4.37
C GLU A 85 7.23 -7.07 5.57
N ARG A 86 8.11 -6.29 6.21
CA ARG A 86 8.85 -6.71 7.39
C ARG A 86 7.94 -6.94 8.59
N ALA A 87 6.90 -6.12 8.77
CA ALA A 87 5.93 -6.29 9.86
C ALA A 87 5.17 -7.62 9.76
N SER A 88 4.95 -8.13 8.55
CA SER A 88 4.25 -9.40 8.33
C SER A 88 5.06 -10.65 8.76
N THR A 89 6.36 -10.52 9.04
CA THR A 89 7.24 -11.66 9.36
C THR A 89 7.06 -12.22 10.77
N HIS A 90 6.54 -11.42 11.70
CA HIS A 90 6.36 -11.85 13.09
C HIS A 90 5.21 -11.11 13.78
N PRO A 91 4.33 -11.79 14.56
CA PRO A 91 3.15 -11.17 15.20
C PRO A 91 3.48 -9.94 16.07
N ARG A 92 4.56 -9.98 16.83
CA ARG A 92 4.97 -8.84 17.67
C ARG A 92 5.42 -7.63 16.84
N VAL A 93 6.06 -7.86 15.69
CA VAL A 93 6.44 -6.78 14.78
C VAL A 93 5.19 -6.20 14.10
N ALA A 94 4.23 -7.06 13.73
CA ALA A 94 2.93 -6.62 13.21
C ALA A 94 2.17 -5.75 14.23
N THR A 95 2.21 -6.11 15.53
CA THR A 95 1.62 -5.29 16.59
C THR A 95 2.32 -3.94 16.71
N ALA A 96 3.65 -3.91 16.74
CA ALA A 96 4.41 -2.67 16.78
C ALA A 96 4.15 -1.77 15.55
N PHE A 97 3.97 -2.36 14.38
CA PHE A 97 3.59 -1.63 13.17
C PHE A 97 2.20 -1.00 13.31
N LYS A 98 1.22 -1.72 13.85
CA LYS A 98 -0.12 -1.17 14.11
C LYS A 98 -0.09 0.03 15.08
N GLU A 99 0.70 -0.06 16.14
CA GLU A 99 0.93 1.05 17.07
C GLU A 99 1.58 2.26 16.36
N LEU A 100 2.57 2.02 15.51
CA LEU A 100 3.20 3.09 14.72
C LEU A 100 2.17 3.77 13.80
N VAL A 101 1.35 2.98 13.11
CA VAL A 101 0.33 3.47 12.18
C VAL A 101 -0.78 4.25 12.88
N SER A 102 -1.10 3.91 14.14
CA SER A 102 -2.06 4.69 14.93
C SER A 102 -1.61 6.13 15.17
N ASN A 103 -0.30 6.41 15.04
CA ASN A 103 0.30 7.73 15.18
C ASN A 103 0.38 8.50 13.84
N SER A 104 -0.73 8.52 13.12
CA SER A 104 -0.85 8.99 11.74
C SER A 104 -0.42 10.46 11.55
N ALA A 105 -0.66 11.34 12.53
CA ALA A 105 -0.28 12.75 12.44
C ALA A 105 1.25 12.94 12.37
N TRP A 106 2.00 12.19 13.20
CA TRP A 106 3.46 12.20 13.16
C TRP A 106 4.00 11.66 11.84
N LEU A 107 3.46 10.54 11.36
CA LEU A 107 3.83 9.96 10.07
C LEU A 107 3.55 10.94 8.92
N ALA A 108 2.40 11.61 8.93
CA ALA A 108 2.03 12.58 7.91
C ALA A 108 3.01 13.77 7.83
N SER A 109 3.56 14.22 8.97
CA SER A 109 4.50 15.34 9.00
C SER A 109 5.81 15.08 8.24
N GLY A 110 6.22 13.80 8.14
CA GLY A 110 7.43 13.38 7.40
C GLY A 110 7.14 12.76 6.03
N THR A 111 5.87 12.68 5.61
CA THR A 111 5.47 12.02 4.37
C THR A 111 5.32 13.06 3.24
N PRO A 112 5.99 12.91 2.10
CA PRO A 112 5.80 13.79 0.96
C PRO A 112 4.39 13.65 0.40
N PHE A 113 3.73 14.77 0.09
CA PHE A 113 2.38 14.81 -0.47
C PHE A 113 2.30 14.16 -1.86
N MET A 114 3.32 14.38 -2.70
CA MET A 114 3.42 13.80 -4.04
C MET A 114 4.57 12.82 -4.12
N LYS A 115 4.39 11.77 -4.89
CA LYS A 115 5.39 10.74 -5.17
C LYS A 115 5.41 10.44 -6.67
N ASP A 116 6.56 10.03 -7.17
CA ASP A 116 6.74 9.67 -8.58
C ASP A 116 6.07 8.34 -8.93
N ARG A 117 5.79 7.52 -7.93
CA ARG A 117 5.15 6.21 -8.09
C ARG A 117 3.79 6.16 -7.43
N GLY A 118 2.88 5.42 -8.04
CA GLY A 118 1.54 5.16 -7.52
C GLY A 118 1.55 4.42 -6.17
N LEU A 119 0.46 4.51 -5.45
CA LEU A 119 0.26 3.80 -4.20
C LEU A 119 -0.21 2.37 -4.47
N LEU A 120 0.42 1.40 -3.82
CA LEU A 120 -0.02 0.00 -3.82
C LEU A 120 -0.81 -0.27 -2.54
N ILE A 121 -2.04 -0.70 -2.69
CA ILE A 121 -2.93 -1.03 -1.58
C ILE A 121 -3.15 -2.54 -1.59
N ARG A 122 -2.50 -3.26 -0.69
CA ARG A 122 -2.48 -4.72 -0.62
C ARG A 122 -3.18 -5.26 0.61
N SER A 123 -3.34 -4.42 1.63
CA SER A 123 -3.88 -4.81 2.92
C SER A 123 -4.73 -3.70 3.56
N ASP A 124 -5.43 -4.03 4.65
CA ASP A 124 -6.14 -3.05 5.47
C ASP A 124 -5.19 -2.01 6.10
N ALA A 125 -3.94 -2.38 6.36
CA ALA A 125 -2.94 -1.46 6.88
C ALA A 125 -2.57 -0.37 5.85
N ASP A 126 -2.52 -0.72 4.57
CA ASP A 126 -2.30 0.23 3.49
C ASP A 126 -3.40 1.31 3.40
N ALA A 127 -4.63 1.00 3.82
CA ALA A 127 -5.71 1.99 3.90
C ALA A 127 -5.46 3.09 4.95
N LEU A 128 -4.52 2.85 5.86
CA LEU A 128 -4.10 3.79 6.92
C LEU A 128 -2.83 4.58 6.54
N ARG A 129 -2.35 4.45 5.31
CA ARG A 129 -1.18 5.21 4.82
C ARG A 129 -1.38 6.71 5.03
N PRO A 130 -0.34 7.42 5.51
CA PRO A 130 -0.43 8.86 5.73
C PRO A 130 -0.71 9.63 4.44
N GLU A 131 -0.26 9.16 3.29
CA GLU A 131 -0.54 9.76 1.98
C GLU A 131 -2.03 9.89 1.71
N LEU A 132 -2.83 8.86 2.05
CA LEU A 132 -4.29 8.90 1.84
C LEU A 132 -4.97 9.95 2.73
N GLY A 133 -4.47 10.12 3.97
CA GLY A 133 -4.92 11.17 4.89
C GLY A 133 -4.61 12.57 4.36
N LEU A 134 -3.37 12.78 3.88
CA LEU A 134 -2.93 14.04 3.28
C LEU A 134 -3.76 14.39 2.04
N VAL A 135 -4.01 13.44 1.15
CA VAL A 135 -4.83 13.65 -0.05
C VAL A 135 -6.26 14.04 0.32
N ARG A 136 -6.88 13.35 1.30
CA ARG A 136 -8.24 13.69 1.76
C ARG A 136 -8.31 15.13 2.30
N ALA A 137 -7.31 15.55 3.09
CA ALA A 137 -7.24 16.89 3.65
C ALA A 137 -7.07 17.97 2.56
N HIS A 138 -6.30 17.69 1.50
CA HIS A 138 -6.12 18.62 0.37
C HIS A 138 -7.29 18.59 -0.61
N LEU A 139 -8.04 17.51 -0.67
CA LEU A 139 -9.20 17.38 -1.55
C LEU A 139 -10.36 18.25 -1.08
N GLU A 140 -10.59 18.37 0.23
CA GLU A 140 -11.74 19.05 0.82
C GLU A 140 -11.90 20.52 0.35
N PRO A 141 -10.86 21.39 0.36
CA PRO A 141 -10.98 22.78 -0.10
C PRO A 141 -11.16 22.93 -1.61
N VAL A 142 -10.81 21.91 -2.42
CA VAL A 142 -10.99 21.96 -3.88
C VAL A 142 -12.33 21.36 -4.34
N MET A 143 -13.04 20.66 -3.48
CA MET A 143 -14.39 20.15 -3.74
C MET A 143 -15.40 21.31 -3.67
N LYS A 144 -15.56 22.03 -4.77
CA LYS A 144 -16.49 23.16 -4.87
C LYS A 144 -17.70 22.76 -5.72
N ARG A 145 -18.88 23.16 -5.26
CA ARG A 145 -20.12 23.02 -6.02
C ARG A 145 -20.24 24.13 -7.05
N SER A 146 -20.42 23.77 -8.32
CA SER A 146 -20.65 24.73 -9.43
C SER A 146 -22.10 24.68 -9.92
N THR A 147 -22.80 23.57 -9.71
CA THR A 147 -24.17 23.33 -10.14
C THR A 147 -25.02 22.80 -8.99
N ASP A 148 -26.35 22.68 -9.19
CA ASP A 148 -27.27 22.07 -8.21
C ASP A 148 -27.29 20.54 -8.28
N ARG A 149 -26.69 19.95 -9.33
CA ARG A 149 -26.72 18.51 -9.59
C ARG A 149 -25.32 17.94 -9.61
N ALA A 150 -25.14 16.77 -8.98
CA ALA A 150 -23.92 15.97 -9.05
C ALA A 150 -24.17 14.64 -9.75
N ILE A 151 -23.19 14.19 -10.53
CA ILE A 151 -23.15 12.83 -11.10
C ILE A 151 -22.01 12.09 -10.39
N LEU A 152 -22.33 11.03 -9.65
CA LEU A 152 -21.38 10.19 -8.95
C LEU A 152 -21.11 8.91 -9.77
N VAL A 153 -19.84 8.64 -10.06
CA VAL A 153 -19.39 7.51 -10.87
C VAL A 153 -18.59 6.54 -10.00
N PRO A 154 -19.22 5.50 -9.44
CA PRO A 154 -18.50 4.40 -8.82
C PRO A 154 -17.88 3.53 -9.91
N SER A 155 -16.58 3.56 -10.05
CA SER A 155 -15.87 2.79 -11.07
C SER A 155 -14.56 2.24 -10.51
N ASP A 156 -13.89 1.39 -11.29
CA ASP A 156 -12.55 0.90 -10.95
C ASP A 156 -11.62 2.09 -10.73
N ASN A 157 -10.83 2.06 -9.65
CA ASN A 157 -10.03 3.22 -9.23
C ASN A 157 -8.94 3.59 -10.25
N ASP A 158 -8.34 2.57 -10.89
CA ASP A 158 -7.24 2.68 -11.85
C ASP A 158 -7.67 3.07 -13.28
N LYS A 159 -8.99 3.17 -13.55
CA LYS A 159 -9.50 3.47 -14.88
C LYS A 159 -10.09 4.88 -14.95
N PRO A 160 -9.56 5.76 -15.81
CA PRO A 160 -10.18 7.06 -16.09
C PRO A 160 -11.63 6.90 -16.57
N ILE A 161 -12.48 7.86 -16.25
CA ILE A 161 -13.92 7.83 -16.65
C ILE A 161 -14.06 7.65 -18.15
N ILE A 162 -13.23 8.31 -18.95
CA ILE A 162 -13.25 8.22 -20.42
C ILE A 162 -13.04 6.78 -20.94
N ARG A 163 -12.41 5.90 -20.16
CA ARG A 163 -12.21 4.48 -20.49
C ARG A 163 -13.28 3.57 -19.90
N THR A 164 -14.30 4.13 -19.26
CA THR A 164 -15.38 3.34 -18.66
C THR A 164 -16.61 3.26 -19.57
N ALA A 165 -17.39 2.19 -19.46
CA ALA A 165 -18.66 2.06 -20.16
C ALA A 165 -19.69 3.14 -19.78
N ALA A 166 -19.49 3.82 -18.65
CA ALA A 166 -20.36 4.89 -18.19
C ALA A 166 -20.13 6.22 -18.93
N TYR A 167 -19.02 6.39 -19.65
CA TYR A 167 -18.61 7.69 -20.22
C TYR A 167 -19.67 8.32 -21.13
N GLN A 168 -20.20 7.57 -22.08
CA GLN A 168 -21.24 8.07 -23.01
C GLN A 168 -22.53 8.46 -22.29
N LYS A 169 -22.89 7.70 -21.26
CA LYS A 169 -24.05 8.02 -20.43
C LYS A 169 -23.83 9.31 -19.64
N ILE A 170 -22.63 9.51 -19.12
CA ILE A 170 -22.26 10.73 -18.38
C ILE A 170 -22.34 11.96 -19.30
N LEU A 171 -21.76 11.87 -20.52
CA LEU A 171 -21.82 12.94 -21.52
C LEU A 171 -23.25 13.35 -21.83
N LYS A 172 -24.15 12.37 -22.01
CA LYS A 172 -25.57 12.64 -22.24
C LYS A 172 -26.19 13.35 -21.04
N LEU A 173 -25.98 12.85 -19.82
CA LEU A 173 -26.53 13.44 -18.61
C LEU A 173 -26.07 14.88 -18.38
N VAL A 174 -24.80 15.19 -18.66
CA VAL A 174 -24.24 16.56 -18.53
C VAL A 174 -24.79 17.49 -19.62
N LYS A 175 -25.03 16.95 -20.84
CA LYS A 175 -25.64 17.69 -21.94
C LYS A 175 -27.10 18.06 -21.65
N ASP A 176 -27.84 17.13 -21.05
CA ASP A 176 -29.26 17.32 -20.73
C ASP A 176 -29.45 18.35 -19.58
N GLU A 177 -28.55 18.35 -18.59
CA GLU A 177 -28.58 19.25 -17.45
C GLU A 177 -27.18 19.49 -16.89
N PRO A 178 -26.74 20.77 -16.69
CA PRO A 178 -25.44 21.08 -16.10
C PRO A 178 -25.22 20.35 -14.80
N SER A 179 -24.10 19.66 -14.68
CA SER A 179 -23.82 18.76 -13.55
C SER A 179 -22.34 18.71 -13.24
N ASP A 180 -21.99 18.75 -11.94
CA ASP A 180 -20.64 18.47 -11.48
C ASP A 180 -20.41 16.95 -11.47
N VAL A 181 -19.30 16.50 -12.04
CA VAL A 181 -19.00 15.05 -12.14
C VAL A 181 -17.99 14.66 -11.09
N TYR A 182 -18.34 13.66 -10.31
CA TYR A 182 -17.47 13.08 -9.26
C TYR A 182 -17.20 11.61 -9.57
N LYS A 183 -15.93 11.22 -9.50
CA LYS A 183 -15.56 9.82 -9.44
C LYS A 183 -15.49 9.39 -7.98
N LEU A 184 -15.88 8.16 -7.69
CA LEU A 184 -15.77 7.58 -6.35
C LEU A 184 -14.59 6.63 -6.29
N HIS A 185 -13.59 6.98 -5.48
CA HIS A 185 -12.48 6.10 -5.12
C HIS A 185 -12.79 5.36 -3.82
N SER A 186 -12.52 4.05 -3.76
CA SER A 186 -12.85 3.22 -2.60
C SER A 186 -12.24 3.72 -1.28
N LEU A 187 -11.04 4.30 -1.33
CA LEU A 187 -10.29 4.75 -0.15
C LEU A 187 -10.35 6.28 0.06
N LEU A 188 -10.37 7.06 -1.01
CA LEU A 188 -10.32 8.53 -0.93
C LEU A 188 -11.71 9.17 -0.88
N GLY A 189 -12.75 8.40 -1.22
CA GLY A 189 -14.11 8.92 -1.33
C GLY A 189 -14.38 9.62 -2.67
N PRO A 190 -15.43 10.45 -2.76
CA PRO A 190 -15.75 11.17 -3.97
C PRO A 190 -14.74 12.29 -4.23
N TYR A 191 -14.32 12.46 -5.49
CA TYR A 191 -13.44 13.53 -5.93
C TYR A 191 -13.88 14.07 -7.30
N PRO A 192 -13.63 15.36 -7.64
CA PRO A 192 -13.95 15.92 -8.94
C PRO A 192 -13.28 15.14 -10.08
N ALA A 193 -14.03 14.84 -11.14
CA ALA A 193 -13.54 14.02 -12.25
C ALA A 193 -12.34 14.66 -12.96
N GLU A 194 -12.20 15.97 -12.91
CA GLU A 194 -11.10 16.74 -13.47
C GLU A 194 -9.75 16.38 -12.83
N LEU A 195 -9.77 15.85 -11.60
CA LEU A 195 -8.58 15.46 -10.87
C LEU A 195 -8.16 14.00 -11.15
N GLU A 196 -8.88 13.26 -11.99
CA GLU A 196 -8.58 11.84 -12.18
C GLU A 196 -7.18 11.54 -12.71
N PHE A 197 -6.54 12.49 -13.41
CA PHE A 197 -5.17 12.37 -13.90
C PHE A 197 -4.11 12.96 -12.94
N VAL A 198 -4.55 13.50 -11.81
CA VAL A 198 -3.66 14.03 -10.77
C VAL A 198 -3.34 12.90 -9.78
N TYR A 199 -2.08 12.88 -9.29
CA TYR A 199 -1.68 11.97 -8.21
C TYR A 199 -2.55 12.18 -6.95
N PRO A 200 -2.98 11.12 -6.25
CA PRO A 200 -2.74 9.69 -6.53
C PRO A 200 -3.94 8.96 -7.16
N PHE A 201 -4.95 9.66 -7.70
CA PHE A 201 -6.27 9.09 -7.99
C PHE A 201 -6.23 7.84 -8.90
N THR A 202 -5.75 7.97 -10.13
CA THR A 202 -5.63 6.80 -11.04
C THR A 202 -4.30 6.07 -10.91
N GLN A 203 -3.38 6.58 -10.11
CA GLN A 203 -2.10 5.93 -9.78
C GLN A 203 -2.17 5.04 -8.52
N THR A 204 -3.30 5.04 -7.81
CA THR A 204 -3.52 4.10 -6.71
C THR A 204 -3.99 2.76 -7.26
N VAL A 205 -3.18 1.73 -7.10
CA VAL A 205 -3.48 0.36 -7.51
C VAL A 205 -4.12 -0.39 -6.35
N THR A 206 -5.36 -0.84 -6.53
CA THR A 206 -6.11 -1.58 -5.52
C THR A 206 -7.19 -2.44 -6.19
N ASP A 207 -7.46 -3.62 -5.64
CA ASP A 207 -8.57 -4.47 -6.04
C ASP A 207 -9.90 -4.03 -5.38
N ALA A 208 -9.86 -3.11 -4.43
CA ALA A 208 -11.04 -2.61 -3.76
C ALA A 208 -11.90 -1.76 -4.72
N VAL A 209 -13.14 -2.17 -4.93
CA VAL A 209 -14.14 -1.45 -5.71
C VAL A 209 -15.15 -0.81 -4.76
N PRO A 210 -15.59 0.45 -5.00
CA PRO A 210 -16.57 1.09 -4.14
C PRO A 210 -17.86 0.28 -4.01
N GLY A 211 -18.16 -0.14 -2.79
CA GLY A 211 -19.35 -0.91 -2.45
C GLY A 211 -20.57 -0.02 -2.18
N THR A 212 -21.67 -0.64 -1.76
CA THR A 212 -22.93 0.08 -1.46
C THR A 212 -22.77 1.06 -0.31
N ARG A 213 -21.95 0.75 0.69
CA ARG A 213 -21.68 1.62 1.84
C ARG A 213 -20.95 2.90 1.40
N GLU A 214 -19.85 2.74 0.68
CA GLU A 214 -19.04 3.86 0.18
C GLU A 214 -19.86 4.76 -0.75
N VAL A 215 -20.71 4.19 -1.59
CA VAL A 215 -21.65 4.96 -2.45
C VAL A 215 -22.64 5.78 -1.61
N ARG A 216 -23.23 5.19 -0.56
CA ARG A 216 -24.16 5.92 0.33
C ARG A 216 -23.46 7.06 1.07
N GLU A 217 -22.27 6.82 1.60
CA GLU A 217 -21.46 7.83 2.29
C GLU A 217 -21.09 8.97 1.34
N ALA A 218 -20.68 8.67 0.10
CA ALA A 218 -20.39 9.67 -0.92
C ALA A 218 -21.62 10.52 -1.29
N VAL A 219 -22.77 9.89 -1.50
CA VAL A 219 -24.04 10.61 -1.77
C VAL A 219 -24.38 11.52 -0.60
N SER A 220 -24.26 11.03 0.65
CA SER A 220 -24.50 11.83 1.85
C SER A 220 -23.55 13.04 1.92
N ARG A 221 -22.26 12.85 1.62
CA ARG A 221 -21.27 13.94 1.59
C ARG A 221 -21.61 14.99 0.53
N LEU A 222 -21.94 14.57 -0.69
CA LEU A 222 -22.33 15.49 -1.77
C LEU A 222 -23.60 16.28 -1.41
N ARG A 223 -24.60 15.64 -0.79
CA ARG A 223 -25.79 16.33 -0.29
C ARG A 223 -25.46 17.37 0.79
N LYS A 224 -24.55 17.07 1.72
CA LYS A 224 -24.06 18.03 2.73
C LYS A 224 -23.34 19.22 2.11
N MET A 225 -22.72 19.07 0.94
CA MET A 225 -22.15 20.15 0.16
C MET A 225 -23.23 21.03 -0.53
N GLY A 226 -24.51 20.67 -0.44
CA GLY A 226 -25.65 21.45 -0.94
C GLY A 226 -26.16 21.01 -2.32
N TYR A 227 -25.75 19.86 -2.86
CA TYR A 227 -26.37 19.34 -4.09
C TYR A 227 -27.81 18.94 -3.86
N LYS A 228 -28.71 19.47 -4.68
CA LYS A 228 -30.16 19.16 -4.63
C LYS A 228 -30.42 17.77 -5.23
N SER A 229 -29.66 17.37 -6.26
CA SER A 229 -29.77 16.08 -6.94
C SER A 229 -28.42 15.40 -7.05
N VAL A 230 -28.39 14.10 -6.76
CA VAL A 230 -27.18 13.24 -6.95
C VAL A 230 -27.57 12.01 -7.74
N VAL A 231 -27.07 11.91 -8.96
CA VAL A 231 -27.30 10.77 -9.88
C VAL A 231 -26.11 9.81 -9.77
N VAL A 232 -26.37 8.54 -9.47
CA VAL A 232 -25.33 7.50 -9.39
C VAL A 232 -25.29 6.71 -10.69
N CYS A 233 -24.18 6.82 -11.43
CA CYS A 233 -23.93 6.05 -12.64
C CYS A 233 -23.33 4.69 -12.29
N ARG A 234 -24.17 3.68 -12.04
CA ARG A 234 -23.72 2.30 -11.83
C ARG A 234 -23.43 1.61 -13.17
N LYS A 235 -22.43 0.72 -13.21
CA LYS A 235 -22.32 -0.28 -14.28
C LYS A 235 -23.62 -1.08 -14.36
N PRO A 236 -24.14 -1.41 -15.57
CA PRO A 236 -25.18 -2.42 -15.64
C PRO A 236 -24.65 -3.70 -14.98
N ARG A 237 -25.44 -4.29 -14.07
CA ARG A 237 -25.10 -5.61 -13.52
C ARG A 237 -24.91 -6.54 -14.71
N ALA A 238 -23.75 -7.21 -14.80
CA ALA A 238 -23.62 -8.36 -15.68
C ALA A 238 -24.79 -9.30 -15.33
N LYS A 239 -25.62 -9.63 -16.30
CA LYS A 239 -26.60 -10.70 -16.14
C LYS A 239 -25.77 -11.93 -15.81
N VAL A 240 -25.95 -12.48 -14.61
CA VAL A 240 -25.54 -13.85 -14.31
C VAL A 240 -26.22 -14.67 -15.39
N ALA A 241 -25.44 -15.27 -16.28
CA ALA A 241 -25.98 -16.27 -17.20
C ALA A 241 -26.52 -17.36 -16.27
N ASP A 242 -27.85 -17.53 -16.26
CA ASP A 242 -28.47 -18.73 -15.73
C ASP A 242 -27.89 -19.88 -16.57
N GLU A 243 -26.94 -20.60 -16.00
CA GLU A 243 -26.60 -21.93 -16.48
C GLU A 243 -27.80 -22.82 -16.13
N GLY A 244 -28.79 -22.73 -17.02
CA GLY A 244 -29.89 -23.66 -17.04
C GLY A 244 -29.40 -25.01 -17.53
N ASN A 245 -29.56 -26.01 -16.69
CA ASN A 245 -29.71 -27.46 -16.94
C ASN A 245 -28.76 -28.14 -17.91
#